data_7984cbc56e8299dd8dfd2375bfa5cb4a
#
_entry.id   7984cbc56e8299dd8dfd2375bfa5cb4a
#
_cell.length_a   1.000
_cell.length_b   1.000
_cell.length_c   1.000
_cell.angle_alpha   90.00
_cell.angle_beta   90.00
_cell.angle_gamma   90.00
#
_symmetry.space_group_name_H-M   'P 1'
#
loop_
_entity.id
_entity.type
_entity.pdbx_description
1 polymer ?
#
loop_
_entity_poly.entity_id
_entity_poly.type
_entity_poly.pdbx_seq_one_letter_code
_entity_poly.pdbx_strand_id
1 'polypeptide(L)'
;KSAYNCCASGKFKNDWVNLCALSNCIKQGARFLDFEIYSYGGQAVVGASPSSSYDFKGTYNCLPVGQVFSTVKAYAFSGQTPNPNDPLFIHLRVKSNNLDVYKQLAKSLGSTFSNLLAQGNSEYANESNGENLTAKPLIDFIGKTIIICDNRCS
;
A
#
# COMPACT_ATOMS: atom_id res chain seq x y z
N LYS A 1 9.22 2.86 -11.34
CA LYS A 1 7.85 2.94 -11.89
C LYS A 1 6.83 2.99 -10.77
N SER A 2 5.70 3.64 -10.98
CA SER A 2 4.55 3.69 -10.07
C SER A 2 3.34 2.98 -10.67
N ALA A 3 2.46 2.48 -9.82
CA ALA A 3 1.17 1.90 -10.19
C ALA A 3 0.09 2.45 -9.26
N TYR A 4 -0.88 3.14 -9.84
CA TYR A 4 -2.05 3.71 -9.16
C TYR A 4 -3.16 2.66 -9.10
N ASN A 5 -3.83 2.53 -7.94
CA ASN A 5 -4.84 1.51 -7.73
C ASN A 5 -4.40 0.13 -8.24
N CYS A 6 -3.27 -0.36 -7.75
CA CYS A 6 -2.54 -1.53 -8.29
C CYS A 6 -3.35 -2.82 -8.40
N CYS A 7 -4.44 -2.93 -7.65
CA CYS A 7 -5.34 -4.09 -7.71
C CYS A 7 -6.49 -3.90 -8.70
N ALA A 8 -6.71 -2.68 -9.23
CA ALA A 8 -7.85 -2.39 -10.09
C ALA A 8 -7.74 -3.10 -11.43
N SER A 9 -8.85 -3.66 -11.89
CA SER A 9 -8.99 -4.36 -13.15
C SER A 9 -10.42 -4.28 -13.67
N GLY A 10 -10.65 -4.67 -14.92
CA GLY A 10 -11.95 -4.69 -15.54
C GLY A 10 -11.98 -3.96 -16.87
N LYS A 11 -13.10 -4.10 -17.59
CA LYS A 11 -13.32 -3.44 -18.90
C LYS A 11 -13.52 -1.92 -18.72
N PHE A 12 -14.24 -1.55 -17.66
CA PHE A 12 -14.44 -0.18 -17.26
C PHE A 12 -13.54 0.10 -16.05
N LYS A 13 -13.10 1.34 -15.93
CA LYS A 13 -12.18 1.77 -14.87
C LYS A 13 -12.76 1.47 -13.50
N ASN A 14 -12.02 0.72 -12.69
CA ASN A 14 -12.35 0.41 -11.30
C ASN A 14 -13.57 -0.52 -11.10
N ASP A 15 -13.85 -1.43 -12.01
CA ASP A 15 -14.95 -2.40 -11.83
C ASP A 15 -14.65 -3.48 -10.81
N TRP A 16 -13.43 -4.00 -10.83
CA TRP A 16 -12.97 -5.11 -10.01
C TRP A 16 -11.58 -4.86 -9.45
N VAL A 17 -11.28 -5.53 -8.35
CA VAL A 17 -9.90 -5.65 -7.83
C VAL A 17 -9.47 -7.10 -7.81
N ASN A 18 -8.20 -7.37 -8.17
CA ASN A 18 -7.64 -8.72 -8.11
C ASN A 18 -6.12 -8.69 -7.85
N LEU A 19 -5.63 -9.81 -7.29
CA LEU A 19 -4.22 -9.97 -6.94
C LEU A 19 -3.32 -10.19 -8.18
N CYS A 20 -3.89 -10.67 -9.29
CA CYS A 20 -3.14 -10.84 -10.53
C CYS A 20 -2.72 -9.48 -11.12
N ALA A 21 -3.59 -8.47 -11.07
CA ALA A 21 -3.25 -7.12 -11.48
C ALA A 21 -2.07 -6.58 -10.66
N LEU A 22 -2.12 -6.75 -9.33
CA LEU A 22 -1.06 -6.35 -8.43
C LEU A 22 0.27 -7.07 -8.73
N SER A 23 0.24 -8.39 -8.83
CA SER A 23 1.46 -9.16 -9.11
C SER A 23 2.07 -8.79 -10.46
N ASN A 24 1.25 -8.51 -11.48
CA ASN A 24 1.73 -8.05 -12.79
C ASN A 24 2.39 -6.67 -12.72
N CYS A 25 1.82 -5.72 -11.96
CA CYS A 25 2.46 -4.42 -11.74
C CYS A 25 3.86 -4.58 -11.13
N ILE A 26 4.00 -5.43 -10.11
CA ILE A 26 5.26 -5.67 -9.44
C ILE A 26 6.27 -6.36 -10.38
N LYS A 27 5.83 -7.39 -11.11
CA LYS A 27 6.68 -8.11 -12.10
C LYS A 27 7.19 -7.21 -13.21
N GLN A 28 6.45 -6.14 -13.54
CA GLN A 28 6.88 -5.11 -14.49
C GLN A 28 7.79 -4.03 -13.87
N GLY A 29 8.18 -4.18 -12.61
CA GLY A 29 9.10 -3.30 -11.93
C GLY A 29 8.48 -2.09 -11.25
N ALA A 30 7.18 -2.12 -10.94
CA ALA A 30 6.58 -1.07 -10.12
C ALA A 30 7.12 -1.12 -8.69
N ARG A 31 7.59 0.03 -8.18
CA ARG A 31 8.16 0.20 -6.84
C ARG A 31 7.43 1.24 -6.00
N PHE A 32 6.45 1.91 -6.55
CA PHE A 32 5.50 2.76 -5.85
C PHE A 32 4.11 2.19 -6.12
N LEU A 33 3.51 1.59 -5.09
CA LEU A 33 2.23 0.88 -5.16
C LEU A 33 1.19 1.67 -4.38
N ASP A 34 0.08 1.99 -5.03
CA ASP A 34 -1.00 2.78 -4.44
C ASP A 34 -2.24 1.92 -4.23
N PHE A 35 -2.87 2.07 -3.05
CA PHE A 35 -4.07 1.35 -2.65
C PHE A 35 -5.11 2.25 -2.01
N GLU A 36 -6.38 2.07 -2.37
CA GLU A 36 -7.51 2.61 -1.63
C GLU A 36 -8.01 1.60 -0.60
N ILE A 37 -8.09 2.03 0.65
CA ILE A 37 -8.49 1.20 1.78
C ILE A 37 -9.86 1.61 2.28
N TYR A 38 -10.76 0.65 2.40
CA TYR A 38 -12.13 0.82 2.85
C TYR A 38 -12.43 -0.03 4.08
N SER A 39 -13.47 0.34 4.83
CA SER A 39 -14.10 -0.52 5.82
C SER A 39 -15.26 -1.29 5.16
N TYR A 40 -15.20 -2.61 5.17
CA TYR A 40 -16.27 -3.45 4.69
C TYR A 40 -16.52 -4.60 5.67
N GLY A 41 -17.74 -4.65 6.24
CA GLY A 41 -18.05 -5.63 7.29
C GLY A 41 -17.12 -5.55 8.51
N GLY A 42 -16.63 -4.35 8.87
CA GLY A 42 -15.67 -4.15 9.96
C GLY A 42 -14.23 -4.54 9.65
N GLN A 43 -13.94 -4.94 8.41
CA GLN A 43 -12.60 -5.34 7.97
C GLN A 43 -11.97 -4.28 7.09
N ALA A 44 -10.65 -4.14 7.20
CA ALA A 44 -9.85 -3.34 6.29
C ALA A 44 -9.68 -4.08 4.96
N VAL A 45 -10.16 -3.48 3.87
CA VAL A 45 -10.15 -4.09 2.54
C VAL A 45 -9.61 -3.11 1.49
N VAL A 46 -8.98 -3.65 0.46
CA VAL A 46 -8.61 -2.91 -0.76
C VAL A 46 -9.78 -2.95 -1.73
N GLY A 47 -10.14 -1.78 -2.23
CA GLY A 47 -11.09 -1.57 -3.30
C GLY A 47 -10.61 -0.45 -4.21
N ALA A 48 -11.48 0.05 -5.06
CA ALA A 48 -11.26 1.28 -5.80
C ALA A 48 -12.59 2.00 -6.03
N SER A 49 -12.57 3.32 -6.19
CA SER A 49 -13.75 4.10 -6.52
C SER A 49 -13.43 5.18 -7.54
N PRO A 50 -14.32 5.47 -8.49
CA PRO A 50 -14.20 6.64 -9.35
C PRO A 50 -14.52 7.95 -8.60
N SER A 51 -15.16 7.86 -7.44
CA SER A 51 -15.58 8.98 -6.61
C SER A 51 -14.53 9.31 -5.55
N SER A 52 -14.43 10.59 -5.22
CA SER A 52 -13.67 11.08 -4.08
C SER A 52 -14.39 10.88 -2.74
N SER A 53 -15.60 10.32 -2.72
CA SER A 53 -16.36 10.07 -1.50
C SER A 53 -15.66 9.03 -0.62
N TYR A 54 -15.67 9.27 0.70
CA TYR A 54 -14.90 8.50 1.67
C TYR A 54 -15.46 7.12 1.97
N ASP A 55 -16.76 6.92 1.83
CA ASP A 55 -17.45 5.80 2.47
C ASP A 55 -17.87 4.71 1.50
N PHE A 56 -17.60 4.88 0.21
CA PHE A 56 -18.14 3.99 -0.81
C PHE A 56 -17.06 3.46 -1.77
N LYS A 57 -16.81 2.15 -1.71
CA LYS A 57 -16.04 1.49 -2.76
C LYS A 57 -16.89 1.34 -4.03
N GLY A 58 -16.32 1.66 -5.18
CA GLY A 58 -16.99 1.52 -6.48
C GLY A 58 -16.87 0.13 -7.09
N THR A 59 -15.89 -0.67 -6.64
CA THR A 59 -15.66 -2.02 -7.17
C THR A 59 -16.70 -3.02 -6.67
N TYR A 60 -17.08 -3.98 -7.52
CA TYR A 60 -18.04 -5.04 -7.18
C TYR A 60 -17.51 -5.96 -6.06
N ASN A 61 -16.20 -6.20 -6.03
CA ASN A 61 -15.54 -6.98 -4.99
C ASN A 61 -14.58 -6.12 -4.15
N CYS A 62 -13.94 -6.75 -3.18
CA CYS A 62 -12.84 -6.19 -2.40
C CYS A 62 -11.86 -7.30 -2.01
N LEU A 63 -10.64 -6.91 -1.62
CA LEU A 63 -9.59 -7.82 -1.20
C LEU A 63 -9.19 -7.51 0.25
N PRO A 64 -9.12 -8.49 1.16
CA PRO A 64 -8.56 -8.28 2.49
C PRO A 64 -7.12 -7.75 2.42
N VAL A 65 -6.80 -6.72 3.21
CA VAL A 65 -5.46 -6.09 3.19
C VAL A 65 -4.33 -7.09 3.45
N GLY A 66 -4.56 -8.10 4.29
CA GLY A 66 -3.57 -9.14 4.56
C GLY A 66 -3.19 -9.95 3.32
N GLN A 67 -4.14 -10.26 2.44
CA GLN A 67 -3.87 -10.96 1.18
C GLN A 67 -3.09 -10.07 0.21
N VAL A 68 -3.43 -8.79 0.15
CA VAL A 68 -2.74 -7.82 -0.70
C VAL A 68 -1.29 -7.67 -0.26
N PHE A 69 -1.03 -7.45 1.02
CA PHE A 69 0.33 -7.29 1.54
C PHE A 69 1.16 -8.58 1.44
N SER A 70 0.55 -9.75 1.64
CA SER A 70 1.22 -11.04 1.41
C SER A 70 1.64 -11.21 -0.05
N THR A 71 0.81 -10.78 -1.00
CA THR A 71 1.15 -10.78 -2.42
C THR A 71 2.29 -9.80 -2.72
N VAL A 72 2.25 -8.59 -2.17
CA VAL A 72 3.36 -7.63 -2.31
C VAL A 72 4.67 -8.24 -1.82
N LYS A 73 4.66 -8.81 -0.60
CA LYS A 73 5.85 -9.47 -0.01
C LYS A 73 6.39 -10.58 -0.89
N ALA A 74 5.51 -11.42 -1.46
CA ALA A 74 5.91 -12.57 -2.27
C ALA A 74 6.62 -12.16 -3.56
N TYR A 75 6.30 -11.00 -4.13
CA TYR A 75 6.82 -10.59 -5.43
C TYR A 75 7.82 -9.45 -5.39
N ALA A 76 7.68 -8.49 -4.46
CA ALA A 76 8.41 -7.22 -4.53
C ALA A 76 9.93 -7.35 -4.32
N PHE A 77 10.36 -8.30 -3.51
CA PHE A 77 11.79 -8.54 -3.22
C PHE A 77 12.25 -9.92 -3.71
N SER A 78 11.54 -10.48 -4.68
CA SER A 78 11.87 -11.78 -5.30
C SER A 78 12.50 -11.59 -6.66
N GLY A 79 13.13 -12.64 -7.20
CA GLY A 79 13.69 -12.65 -8.56
C GLY A 79 12.66 -12.54 -9.68
N GLN A 80 11.37 -12.38 -9.36
CA GLN A 80 10.28 -12.20 -10.34
C GLN A 80 10.07 -10.73 -10.74
N THR A 81 10.68 -9.79 -10.03
CA THR A 81 10.73 -8.36 -10.41
C THR A 81 12.11 -8.03 -10.98
N PRO A 82 12.21 -7.10 -11.97
CA PRO A 82 13.51 -6.73 -12.55
C PRO A 82 14.44 -5.96 -11.58
N ASN A 83 13.89 -5.44 -10.48
CA ASN A 83 14.61 -4.59 -9.54
C ASN A 83 14.29 -4.95 -8.07
N PRO A 84 14.65 -6.18 -7.63
CA PRO A 84 14.25 -6.70 -6.32
C PRO A 84 14.89 -5.96 -5.13
N ASN A 85 16.01 -5.27 -5.35
CA ASN A 85 16.73 -4.55 -4.30
C ASN A 85 16.29 -3.10 -4.12
N ASP A 86 15.57 -2.55 -5.10
CA ASP A 86 15.10 -1.17 -5.01
C ASP A 86 14.11 -0.98 -3.85
N PRO A 87 14.08 0.22 -3.23
CA PRO A 87 13.09 0.52 -2.19
C PRO A 87 11.67 0.36 -2.71
N LEU A 88 10.79 -0.11 -1.86
CA LEU A 88 9.36 -0.26 -2.13
C LEU A 88 8.58 0.78 -1.36
N PHE A 89 7.81 1.60 -2.06
CA PHE A 89 6.87 2.55 -1.49
C PHE A 89 5.46 2.01 -1.58
N ILE A 90 4.75 2.00 -0.46
CA ILE A 90 3.33 1.62 -0.37
C ILE A 90 2.55 2.86 0.07
N HIS A 91 1.71 3.37 -0.80
CA HIS A 91 0.84 4.49 -0.55
C HIS A 91 -0.56 3.99 -0.19
N LEU A 92 -1.03 4.38 0.99
CA LEU A 92 -2.33 3.98 1.53
C LEU A 92 -3.25 5.21 1.60
N ARG A 93 -4.26 5.22 0.75
CA ARG A 93 -5.35 6.20 0.79
C ARG A 93 -6.51 5.60 1.59
N VAL A 94 -6.55 5.90 2.90
CA VAL A 94 -7.56 5.33 3.79
C VAL A 94 -8.87 6.11 3.63
N LYS A 95 -9.90 5.42 3.11
CA LYS A 95 -11.23 5.92 2.83
C LYS A 95 -12.21 5.51 3.93
N SER A 96 -11.82 5.65 5.19
CA SER A 96 -12.61 5.27 6.35
C SER A 96 -12.15 6.03 7.59
N ASN A 97 -13.10 6.47 8.42
CA ASN A 97 -12.84 7.06 9.73
C ASN A 97 -12.87 6.01 10.85
N ASN A 98 -13.01 4.73 10.53
CA ASN A 98 -13.05 3.66 11.52
C ASN A 98 -11.63 3.35 12.03
N LEU A 99 -11.37 3.62 13.30
CA LEU A 99 -10.08 3.35 13.96
C LEU A 99 -9.64 1.87 13.87
N ASP A 100 -10.58 0.94 13.82
CA ASP A 100 -10.24 -0.48 13.71
C ASP A 100 -9.61 -0.83 12.35
N VAL A 101 -9.93 -0.08 11.30
CA VAL A 101 -9.26 -0.20 10.00
C VAL A 101 -7.76 0.14 10.13
N TYR A 102 -7.43 1.22 10.84
CA TYR A 102 -6.03 1.62 11.07
C TYR A 102 -5.27 0.60 11.92
N LYS A 103 -5.91 0.05 12.97
CA LYS A 103 -5.32 -1.03 13.79
C LYS A 103 -5.05 -2.27 12.95
N GLN A 104 -6.00 -2.67 12.09
CA GLN A 104 -5.83 -3.81 11.20
C GLN A 104 -4.73 -3.57 10.17
N LEU A 105 -4.62 -2.37 9.59
CA LEU A 105 -3.54 -1.99 8.69
C LEU A 105 -2.19 -2.09 9.38
N ALA A 106 -2.03 -1.45 10.54
CA ALA A 106 -0.78 -1.47 11.31
C ALA A 106 -0.36 -2.91 11.66
N LYS A 107 -1.30 -3.72 12.14
CA LYS A 107 -1.06 -5.14 12.43
C LYS A 107 -0.64 -5.92 11.19
N SER A 108 -1.34 -5.75 10.08
CA SER A 108 -1.04 -6.45 8.81
C SER A 108 0.32 -6.03 8.25
N LEU A 109 0.66 -4.75 8.28
CA LEU A 109 1.96 -4.24 7.85
C LEU A 109 3.09 -4.81 8.70
N GLY A 110 2.99 -4.68 10.03
CA GLY A 110 4.02 -5.14 10.96
C GLY A 110 4.23 -6.67 10.94
N SER A 111 3.17 -7.46 10.71
CA SER A 111 3.28 -8.91 10.60
C SER A 111 3.79 -9.39 9.24
N THR A 112 3.59 -8.60 8.18
CA THR A 112 3.98 -8.99 6.82
C THR A 112 5.39 -8.56 6.48
N PHE A 113 5.77 -7.33 6.78
CA PHE A 113 7.05 -6.74 6.34
C PHE A 113 8.03 -6.64 7.52
N SER A 114 9.10 -7.42 7.47
CA SER A 114 10.22 -7.33 8.43
C SER A 114 11.20 -6.19 8.11
N ASN A 115 11.08 -5.58 6.95
CA ASN A 115 11.99 -4.56 6.41
C ASN A 115 11.34 -3.16 6.33
N LEU A 116 10.32 -2.88 7.15
CA LEU A 116 9.73 -1.55 7.26
C LEU A 116 10.79 -0.52 7.71
N LEU A 117 10.83 0.62 7.03
CA LEU A 117 11.81 1.66 7.31
C LEU A 117 11.71 2.19 8.74
N ALA A 118 10.50 2.39 9.25
CA ALA A 118 10.24 2.96 10.56
C ALA A 118 10.20 1.94 11.70
N GLN A 119 10.49 0.68 11.45
CA GLN A 119 10.45 -0.34 12.48
C GLN A 119 11.63 -0.17 13.45
N GLY A 120 11.34 0.42 14.62
CA GLY A 120 12.34 0.68 15.66
C GLY A 120 13.11 2.00 15.50
N ASN A 121 12.77 2.83 14.53
CA ASN A 121 13.44 4.12 14.32
C ASN A 121 12.41 5.26 14.36
N SER A 122 12.43 6.04 15.44
CA SER A 122 11.52 7.16 15.64
C SER A 122 11.76 8.36 14.70
N GLU A 123 12.89 8.38 14.00
CA GLU A 123 13.28 9.49 13.13
C GLU A 123 12.33 9.69 11.94
N TYR A 124 11.66 8.60 11.48
CA TYR A 124 10.77 8.66 10.31
C TYR A 124 9.29 8.50 10.66
N ALA A 125 8.96 8.31 11.95
CA ALA A 125 7.61 7.99 12.37
C ALA A 125 6.70 9.22 12.55
N ASN A 126 7.26 10.43 12.49
CA ASN A 126 6.57 11.68 12.81
C ASN A 126 6.98 12.81 11.87
N GLU A 127 6.02 13.47 11.23
CA GLU A 127 6.26 14.73 10.52
C GLU A 127 6.85 15.81 11.43
N SER A 128 6.59 15.76 12.73
CA SER A 128 7.07 16.75 13.70
C SER A 128 8.53 16.59 14.14
N ASN A 129 9.12 15.40 13.91
CA ASN A 129 10.55 15.14 14.16
C ASN A 129 11.35 15.00 12.87
N GLY A 130 10.75 15.38 11.76
CA GLY A 130 10.92 14.96 10.44
C GLY A 130 12.21 15.31 9.76
N GLU A 131 13.07 14.36 9.59
CA GLU A 131 13.88 14.35 8.39
C GLU A 131 12.96 14.12 7.20
N ASN A 132 12.95 15.08 6.29
CA ASN A 132 12.22 14.99 5.05
C ASN A 132 12.80 13.83 4.21
N LEU A 133 12.03 12.73 4.06
CA LEU A 133 12.44 11.58 3.25
C LEU A 133 12.84 11.96 1.83
N THR A 134 12.28 13.05 1.29
CA THR A 134 12.60 13.53 -0.06
C THR A 134 13.98 14.17 -0.15
N ALA A 135 14.61 14.52 0.97
CA ALA A 135 15.96 15.05 1.03
C ALA A 135 17.04 13.97 1.04
N LYS A 136 16.66 12.70 1.24
CA LYS A 136 17.61 11.58 1.28
C LYS A 136 17.73 10.87 -0.07
N PRO A 137 18.93 10.42 -0.45
CA PRO A 137 19.10 9.66 -1.68
C PRO A 137 18.43 8.29 -1.57
N LEU A 138 17.87 7.80 -2.68
CA LEU A 138 17.14 6.51 -2.72
C LEU A 138 18.02 5.33 -2.30
N ILE A 139 19.34 5.44 -2.42
CA ILE A 139 20.27 4.39 -2.03
C ILE A 139 20.21 4.06 -0.52
N ASP A 140 19.83 5.03 0.31
CA ASP A 140 19.69 4.83 1.76
C ASP A 140 18.50 3.94 2.11
N PHE A 141 17.59 3.73 1.16
CA PHE A 141 16.38 2.95 1.33
C PHE A 141 16.40 1.59 0.62
N ILE A 142 17.54 1.16 0.07
CA ILE A 142 17.67 -0.13 -0.61
C ILE A 142 17.16 -1.26 0.29
N GLY A 143 16.32 -2.13 -0.26
CA GLY A 143 15.72 -3.28 0.42
C GLY A 143 14.69 -2.92 1.50
N LYS A 144 14.32 -1.65 1.65
CA LYS A 144 13.33 -1.20 2.64
C LYS A 144 11.95 -1.05 2.03
N THR A 145 10.93 -1.22 2.88
CA THR A 145 9.53 -0.91 2.57
C THR A 145 9.14 0.37 3.30
N ILE A 146 8.71 1.38 2.57
CA ILE A 146 8.31 2.70 3.07
C ILE A 146 6.80 2.82 2.94
N ILE A 147 6.13 3.13 4.05
CA ILE A 147 4.69 3.34 4.08
C ILE A 147 4.40 4.84 4.05
N ILE A 148 3.57 5.24 3.08
CA ILE A 148 3.04 6.60 2.97
C ILE A 148 1.53 6.51 3.19
N CYS A 149 1.01 7.25 4.15
CA CYS A 149 -0.42 7.28 4.42
C CYS A 149 -0.95 8.69 4.20
N ASP A 150 -2.06 8.82 3.48
CA ASP A 150 -2.78 10.10 3.39
C ASP A 150 -3.27 10.50 4.78
N ASN A 151 -2.75 11.60 5.31
CA ASN A 151 -3.14 12.14 6.60
C ASN A 151 -4.46 12.93 6.46
N ARG A 152 -5.58 12.20 6.34
CA ARG A 152 -6.91 12.81 6.34
C ARG A 152 -7.70 12.57 7.63
N CYS A 153 -7.03 12.05 8.65
CA CYS A 153 -7.58 11.89 9.99
C CYS A 153 -7.06 13.03 10.88
N SER A 154 -7.67 14.20 10.70
CA SER A 154 -7.64 15.29 11.68
C SER A 154 -8.99 15.35 12.39
#